data_8ce5949db1648b1829f2d69b3c30da28
#
_entry.id   8ce5949db1648b1829f2d69b3c30da28
#
_cell.length_a   1.000
_cell.length_b   1.000
_cell.length_c   1.000
_cell.angle_alpha   90.00
_cell.angle_beta   90.00
_cell.angle_gamma   90.00
#
_symmetry.space_group_name_H-M   'P 1'
#
loop_
_entity.id
_entity.type
_entity.pdbx_description
1 polymer ?
#
loop_
_entity_poly.entity_id
_entity_poly.type
_entity_poly.pdbx_seq_one_letter_code
_entity_poly.pdbx_strand_id
1 'polypeptide(L)'
;MIAASLLKEIKLLSRDLHGLAVLFVMPIAFMLIMSMALSRDEDPQSGSRIALVGKAGDSVNTAFAAALQKERMTVSLMPSEKLKEAQQGLHEKRFQLVLHNPNQAGGKLAESLPLDIYVPPDTEPSWLAAVKGVLRQHYTETRLNAYFDGNGGISIDNKQLPKRVRDDIQKKVDEKNAGQFDAVSAFLKQTMLREHYLSAAGAAVAKPNAVQHSVPAWLIFGMFFIMIPLSNVMALERQTNTITRLRLARAGAAGLVAAKLLPYFLINQLQFAGMLLLGRYLLPEIGVPALLLNGSWPLYALLSAAVSAAALGYALLVSVAAKSTEHAVVLGGGGVILMAAVGGIMVPAHVMPEVMQQATWFSPMSWGLKAFQELLLNRSGLNGIALYLQLLAGFAAATLLLAVWLYRRQLQTQVRF
;
A
#
# COMPACT_ATOMS: atom_id res chain seq x y z
N MET A 1 22.95 10.97 -36.77
CA MET A 1 21.76 10.14 -36.93
C MET A 1 20.92 10.07 -35.65
N ILE A 2 21.50 9.66 -34.52
CA ILE A 2 20.78 9.51 -33.25
C ILE A 2 20.12 10.83 -32.77
N ALA A 3 20.85 11.95 -32.79
CA ALA A 3 20.32 13.26 -32.41
C ALA A 3 19.15 13.73 -33.28
N ALA A 4 19.23 13.49 -34.59
CA ALA A 4 18.12 13.84 -35.50
C ALA A 4 16.89 12.94 -35.26
N SER A 5 17.08 11.66 -34.98
CA SER A 5 16.01 10.74 -34.61
C SER A 5 15.37 11.17 -33.30
N LEU A 6 16.17 11.52 -32.30
CA LEU A 6 15.71 12.01 -30.99
C LEU A 6 14.84 13.28 -31.14
N LEU A 7 15.32 14.27 -31.92
CA LEU A 7 14.58 15.52 -32.16
C LEU A 7 13.25 15.28 -32.90
N LYS A 8 13.25 14.35 -33.85
CA LYS A 8 12.06 13.90 -34.55
C LYS A 8 11.03 13.31 -33.58
N GLU A 9 11.44 12.37 -32.73
CA GLU A 9 10.54 11.71 -31.76
C GLU A 9 9.95 12.72 -30.77
N ILE A 10 10.76 13.65 -30.26
CA ILE A 10 10.29 14.72 -29.37
C ILE A 10 9.24 15.61 -30.06
N LYS A 11 9.48 15.98 -31.33
CA LYS A 11 8.52 16.78 -32.12
C LYS A 11 7.22 16.04 -32.44
N LEU A 12 7.30 14.74 -32.73
CA LEU A 12 6.10 13.93 -32.97
C LEU A 12 5.27 13.81 -31.72
N LEU A 13 5.93 13.52 -30.60
CA LEU A 13 5.28 13.34 -29.31
C LEU A 13 4.64 14.65 -28.78
N SER A 14 5.32 15.79 -28.93
CA SER A 14 4.76 17.10 -28.54
C SER A 14 3.51 17.51 -29.33
N ARG A 15 3.26 16.88 -30.49
CA ARG A 15 2.06 17.05 -31.29
C ARG A 15 0.96 16.03 -31.03
N ASP A 16 1.27 14.94 -30.33
CA ASP A 16 0.29 13.91 -29.91
C ASP A 16 -0.37 14.32 -28.60
N LEU A 17 -1.24 15.35 -28.67
CA LEU A 17 -1.96 15.84 -27.48
C LEU A 17 -2.84 14.77 -26.83
N HIS A 18 -3.40 13.83 -27.61
CA HIS A 18 -4.23 12.76 -27.09
C HIS A 18 -3.39 11.73 -26.34
N GLY A 19 -2.26 11.31 -26.90
CA GLY A 19 -1.34 10.40 -26.21
C GLY A 19 -0.77 11.00 -24.93
N LEU A 20 -0.41 12.30 -24.95
CA LEU A 20 0.05 13.01 -23.77
C LEU A 20 -1.05 13.17 -22.70
N ALA A 21 -2.29 13.48 -23.13
CA ALA A 21 -3.42 13.59 -22.21
C ALA A 21 -3.68 12.25 -21.47
N VAL A 22 -3.73 11.13 -22.18
CA VAL A 22 -3.91 9.81 -21.58
C VAL A 22 -2.75 9.48 -20.65
N LEU A 23 -1.52 9.84 -21.02
CA LEU A 23 -0.32 9.54 -20.24
C LEU A 23 -0.27 10.30 -18.91
N PHE A 24 -0.69 11.57 -18.86
CA PHE A 24 -0.60 12.42 -17.67
C PHE A 24 -1.94 12.62 -16.97
N VAL A 25 -3.00 12.95 -17.68
CA VAL A 25 -4.30 13.31 -17.08
C VAL A 25 -4.98 12.10 -16.45
N MET A 26 -4.97 10.97 -17.13
CA MET A 26 -5.65 9.75 -16.65
C MET A 26 -5.05 9.23 -15.34
N PRO A 27 -3.73 9.02 -15.18
CA PRO A 27 -3.14 8.59 -13.91
C PRO A 27 -3.35 9.59 -12.77
N ILE A 28 -3.26 10.90 -13.07
CA ILE A 28 -3.51 11.95 -12.06
C ILE A 28 -4.98 11.89 -11.59
N ALA A 29 -5.94 11.81 -12.52
CA ALA A 29 -7.35 11.72 -12.18
C ALA A 29 -7.66 10.48 -11.32
N PHE A 30 -7.16 9.32 -11.72
CA PHE A 30 -7.33 8.09 -10.93
C PHE A 30 -6.62 8.16 -9.57
N MET A 31 -5.43 8.72 -9.51
CA MET A 31 -4.72 8.95 -8.25
C MET A 31 -5.58 9.79 -7.28
N LEU A 32 -6.17 10.90 -7.77
CA LEU A 32 -7.02 11.76 -6.96
C LEU A 32 -8.28 11.02 -6.48
N ILE A 33 -9.01 10.40 -7.41
CA ILE A 33 -10.26 9.67 -7.12
C ILE A 33 -10.00 8.55 -6.10
N MET A 34 -8.97 7.74 -6.31
CA MET A 34 -8.67 6.60 -5.45
C MET A 34 -8.11 7.03 -4.10
N SER A 35 -7.29 8.09 -4.04
CA SER A 35 -6.83 8.64 -2.75
C SER A 35 -7.98 9.14 -1.91
N MET A 36 -9.02 9.73 -2.52
CA MET A 36 -10.22 10.16 -1.82
C MET A 36 -11.13 8.98 -1.44
N ALA A 37 -11.28 7.99 -2.33
CA ALA A 37 -12.14 6.82 -2.11
C ALA A 37 -11.61 5.90 -1.01
N LEU A 38 -10.31 5.61 -0.99
CA LEU A 38 -9.66 4.76 0.01
C LEU A 38 -9.50 5.43 1.39
N SER A 39 -9.88 6.70 1.51
CA SER A 39 -9.92 7.39 2.80
C SER A 39 -11.21 7.13 3.61
N ARG A 40 -12.10 6.27 3.11
CA ARG A 40 -13.37 5.89 3.79
C ARG A 40 -13.24 4.53 4.46
N ASP A 41 -13.82 4.41 5.67
CA ASP A 41 -13.75 3.21 6.51
C ASP A 41 -14.55 2.03 5.93
N GLU A 42 -14.00 0.81 5.99
CA GLU A 42 -14.67 -0.46 5.65
C GLU A 42 -14.65 -1.45 6.82
N ASP A 43 -15.58 -2.43 6.81
CA ASP A 43 -15.85 -3.39 7.89
C ASP A 43 -14.74 -4.46 8.11
N PRO A 44 -14.55 -4.96 9.37
CA PRO A 44 -13.47 -5.90 9.70
C PRO A 44 -13.69 -7.31 9.14
N GLN A 45 -12.63 -7.88 8.56
CA GLN A 45 -12.65 -9.27 8.08
C GLN A 45 -12.31 -10.26 9.20
N SER A 46 -13.09 -11.34 9.27
CA SER A 46 -12.88 -12.48 10.17
C SER A 46 -11.60 -13.25 9.82
N GLY A 47 -10.85 -13.71 10.83
CA GLY A 47 -9.68 -14.58 10.67
C GLY A 47 -8.32 -13.95 11.00
N SER A 48 -8.30 -12.77 11.62
CA SER A 48 -7.07 -12.06 11.99
C SER A 48 -6.25 -12.81 13.04
N ARG A 49 -4.93 -12.97 12.81
CA ARG A 49 -3.99 -13.58 13.75
C ARG A 49 -3.33 -12.52 14.63
N ILE A 50 -3.63 -12.53 15.92
CA ILE A 50 -3.21 -11.52 16.88
C ILE A 50 -2.34 -12.16 17.96
N ALA A 51 -1.20 -11.56 18.28
CA ALA A 51 -0.47 -11.86 19.52
C ALA A 51 -0.88 -10.87 20.61
N LEU A 52 -1.44 -11.34 21.71
CA LEU A 52 -1.71 -10.54 22.91
C LEU A 52 -0.60 -10.75 23.92
N VAL A 53 0.19 -9.72 24.14
CA VAL A 53 1.34 -9.70 25.04
C VAL A 53 0.95 -8.96 26.31
N GLY A 54 1.08 -9.61 27.47
CA GLY A 54 0.74 -9.03 28.77
C GLY A 54 1.25 -9.86 29.91
N LYS A 55 0.90 -9.47 31.15
CA LYS A 55 1.32 -10.23 32.33
C LYS A 55 0.75 -11.64 32.30
N ALA A 56 1.60 -12.62 32.52
CA ALA A 56 1.20 -14.03 32.56
C ALA A 56 0.15 -14.28 33.69
N GLY A 57 -0.93 -15.01 33.35
CA GLY A 57 -1.99 -15.36 34.30
C GLY A 57 -2.94 -14.20 34.67
N ASP A 58 -2.88 -13.06 33.96
CA ASP A 58 -3.81 -11.94 34.18
C ASP A 58 -5.21 -12.30 33.68
N SER A 59 -6.22 -12.18 34.54
CA SER A 59 -7.62 -12.52 34.23
C SER A 59 -8.22 -11.64 33.17
N VAL A 60 -7.83 -10.35 33.10
CA VAL A 60 -8.29 -9.40 32.07
C VAL A 60 -7.76 -9.81 30.72
N ASN A 61 -6.47 -10.17 30.59
CA ASN A 61 -5.89 -10.62 29.32
C ASN A 61 -6.54 -11.91 28.83
N THR A 62 -6.83 -12.85 29.76
CA THR A 62 -7.49 -14.12 29.41
C THR A 62 -8.93 -13.90 28.95
N ALA A 63 -9.70 -13.07 29.66
CA ALA A 63 -11.08 -12.73 29.30
C ALA A 63 -11.14 -11.96 27.96
N PHE A 64 -10.22 -11.01 27.76
CA PHE A 64 -10.11 -10.24 26.54
C PHE A 64 -9.76 -11.13 25.34
N ALA A 65 -8.79 -12.04 25.49
CA ALA A 65 -8.47 -13.01 24.44
C ALA A 65 -9.66 -13.90 24.08
N ALA A 66 -10.42 -14.38 25.08
CA ALA A 66 -11.62 -15.17 24.86
C ALA A 66 -12.73 -14.38 24.14
N ALA A 67 -12.88 -13.08 24.45
CA ALA A 67 -13.82 -12.20 23.74
C ALA A 67 -13.44 -12.03 22.27
N LEU A 68 -12.18 -11.79 21.96
CA LEU A 68 -11.69 -11.66 20.59
C LEU A 68 -11.81 -12.97 19.79
N GLN A 69 -11.63 -14.13 20.44
CA GLN A 69 -11.82 -15.43 19.79
C GLN A 69 -13.28 -15.65 19.36
N LYS A 70 -14.27 -15.12 20.10
CA LYS A 70 -15.68 -15.15 19.69
C LYS A 70 -15.93 -14.37 18.39
N GLU A 71 -15.14 -13.33 18.15
CA GLU A 71 -15.15 -12.56 16.89
C GLU A 71 -14.35 -13.22 15.74
N ARG A 72 -14.08 -14.53 15.87
CA ARG A 72 -13.32 -15.34 14.90
C ARG A 72 -11.87 -14.88 14.68
N MET A 73 -11.28 -14.19 15.66
CA MET A 73 -9.87 -13.83 15.65
C MET A 73 -9.04 -14.92 16.32
N THR A 74 -7.89 -15.26 15.75
CA THR A 74 -6.95 -16.21 16.35
C THR A 74 -6.01 -15.45 17.28
N VAL A 75 -6.16 -15.62 18.59
CA VAL A 75 -5.36 -14.90 19.60
C VAL A 75 -4.36 -15.83 20.27
N SER A 76 -3.08 -15.46 20.22
CA SER A 76 -1.98 -16.12 20.94
C SER A 76 -1.56 -15.28 22.12
N LEU A 77 -1.76 -15.81 23.36
CA LEU A 77 -1.33 -15.14 24.59
C LEU A 77 0.17 -15.35 24.81
N MET A 78 0.90 -14.27 25.04
CA MET A 78 2.35 -14.28 25.29
C MET A 78 2.70 -13.44 26.52
N PRO A 79 3.68 -13.86 27.36
CA PRO A 79 4.13 -13.07 28.50
C PRO A 79 4.83 -11.78 28.05
N SER A 80 4.80 -10.73 28.90
CA SER A 80 5.36 -9.40 28.59
C SER A 80 6.83 -9.43 28.17
N GLU A 81 7.61 -10.38 28.68
CA GLU A 81 9.02 -10.58 28.34
C GLU A 81 9.25 -10.95 26.87
N LYS A 82 8.24 -11.55 26.22
CA LYS A 82 8.28 -11.99 24.83
C LYS A 82 7.78 -10.95 23.82
N LEU A 83 7.66 -9.68 24.21
CA LEU A 83 7.21 -8.62 23.31
C LEU A 83 8.07 -8.52 22.05
N LYS A 84 9.39 -8.60 22.18
CA LYS A 84 10.31 -8.59 21.02
C LYS A 84 10.10 -9.78 20.08
N GLU A 85 9.87 -10.98 20.64
CA GLU A 85 9.56 -12.19 19.87
C GLU A 85 8.24 -12.05 19.12
N ALA A 86 7.21 -11.47 19.76
CA ALA A 86 5.93 -11.18 19.11
C ALA A 86 6.09 -10.15 17.98
N GLN A 87 6.86 -9.08 18.21
CA GLN A 87 7.16 -8.08 17.18
C GLN A 87 7.94 -8.68 16.00
N GLN A 88 8.88 -9.58 16.26
CA GLN A 88 9.56 -10.32 15.19
C GLN A 88 8.58 -11.21 14.41
N GLY A 89 7.59 -11.81 15.08
CA GLY A 89 6.51 -12.58 14.45
C GLY A 89 5.63 -11.78 13.48
N LEU A 90 5.58 -10.43 13.58
CA LEU A 90 4.96 -9.56 12.57
C LEU A 90 5.74 -9.62 11.25
N HIS A 91 7.07 -9.55 11.31
CA HIS A 91 7.92 -9.58 10.10
C HIS A 91 7.91 -10.94 9.43
N GLU A 92 7.83 -12.01 10.22
CA GLU A 92 7.70 -13.39 9.73
C GLU A 92 6.27 -13.72 9.26
N LYS A 93 5.33 -12.74 9.30
CA LYS A 93 3.92 -12.91 8.96
C LYS A 93 3.19 -14.00 9.77
N ARG A 94 3.72 -14.36 10.95
CA ARG A 94 3.04 -15.24 11.91
C ARG A 94 1.83 -14.54 12.52
N PHE A 95 1.95 -13.24 12.79
CA PHE A 95 0.89 -12.37 13.29
C PHE A 95 0.65 -11.20 12.34
N GLN A 96 -0.58 -10.73 12.28
CA GLN A 96 -0.97 -9.52 11.54
C GLN A 96 -0.93 -8.29 12.46
N LEU A 97 -1.09 -8.50 13.77
CA LEU A 97 -1.12 -7.46 14.76
C LEU A 97 -0.59 -8.00 16.08
N VAL A 98 0.19 -7.18 16.81
CA VAL A 98 0.62 -7.46 18.18
C VAL A 98 0.02 -6.41 19.10
N LEU A 99 -0.67 -6.88 20.14
CA LEU A 99 -1.22 -6.06 21.22
C LEU A 99 -0.32 -6.22 22.45
N HIS A 100 0.11 -5.12 23.03
CA HIS A 100 0.76 -5.12 24.33
C HIS A 100 -0.13 -4.42 25.34
N ASN A 101 -0.54 -5.17 26.37
CA ASN A 101 -1.29 -4.64 27.49
C ASN A 101 -0.36 -4.38 28.69
N PRO A 102 -0.03 -3.10 28.97
CA PRO A 102 0.79 -2.76 30.12
C PRO A 102 0.02 -2.82 31.47
N ASN A 103 -1.33 -2.92 31.40
CA ASN A 103 -2.20 -2.88 32.57
C ASN A 103 -2.34 -4.25 33.23
N GLN A 104 -2.60 -4.25 34.54
CA GLN A 104 -2.89 -5.45 35.36
C GLN A 104 -4.36 -5.45 35.80
N ALA A 105 -4.94 -6.59 36.06
CA ALA A 105 -6.32 -6.75 36.48
C ALA A 105 -6.67 -5.94 37.77
N GLY A 106 -5.78 -5.85 38.75
CA GLY A 106 -5.97 -5.10 39.99
C GLY A 106 -5.59 -3.61 39.92
N GLY A 107 -5.18 -3.09 38.77
CA GLY A 107 -4.81 -1.66 38.60
C GLY A 107 -6.00 -0.73 38.66
N LYS A 108 -5.79 0.50 39.15
CA LYS A 108 -6.83 1.54 39.17
C LYS A 108 -7.32 1.87 37.77
N LEU A 109 -8.62 1.92 37.58
CA LEU A 109 -9.24 2.18 36.27
C LEU A 109 -8.85 3.56 35.70
N ALA A 110 -8.83 4.59 36.54
CA ALA A 110 -8.48 5.95 36.14
C ALA A 110 -7.01 6.13 35.74
N GLU A 111 -6.10 5.24 36.18
CA GLU A 111 -4.66 5.27 35.86
C GLU A 111 -4.30 4.26 34.75
N SER A 112 -5.29 3.73 34.03
CA SER A 112 -5.05 2.75 32.95
C SER A 112 -4.25 3.38 31.80
N LEU A 113 -3.19 2.67 31.39
CA LEU A 113 -2.41 3.05 30.21
C LEU A 113 -3.09 2.54 28.93
N PRO A 114 -2.89 3.19 27.80
CA PRO A 114 -3.39 2.71 26.52
C PRO A 114 -2.76 1.35 26.16
N LEU A 115 -3.51 0.51 25.46
CA LEU A 115 -2.96 -0.66 24.78
C LEU A 115 -2.06 -0.23 23.64
N ASP A 116 -0.84 -0.74 23.58
CA ASP A 116 0.04 -0.52 22.44
C ASP A 116 -0.28 -1.54 21.34
N ILE A 117 -0.56 -1.04 20.15
CA ILE A 117 -0.83 -1.83 18.95
C ILE A 117 0.37 -1.73 18.04
N TYR A 118 1.03 -2.84 17.74
CA TYR A 118 2.13 -2.91 16.78
C TYR A 118 1.63 -3.57 15.50
N VAL A 119 1.84 -2.89 14.38
CA VAL A 119 1.44 -3.33 13.04
C VAL A 119 2.54 -3.06 12.03
N PRO A 120 2.63 -3.88 10.95
CA PRO A 120 3.46 -3.53 9.80
C PRO A 120 2.96 -2.25 9.12
N PRO A 121 3.84 -1.46 8.49
CA PRO A 121 3.44 -0.21 7.84
C PRO A 121 2.65 -0.42 6.54
N ASP A 122 2.65 -1.62 5.98
CA ASP A 122 1.83 -2.04 4.85
C ASP A 122 0.43 -2.53 5.26
N THR A 123 0.09 -2.43 6.56
CA THR A 123 -1.24 -2.78 7.07
C THR A 123 -2.29 -1.84 6.50
N GLU A 124 -3.37 -2.40 6.01
CA GLU A 124 -4.49 -1.64 5.47
C GLU A 124 -5.16 -0.76 6.52
N PRO A 125 -5.35 0.54 6.23
CA PRO A 125 -5.94 1.46 7.20
C PRO A 125 -7.39 1.12 7.57
N SER A 126 -8.21 0.68 6.62
CA SER A 126 -9.62 0.31 6.84
C SER A 126 -9.73 -0.94 7.73
N TRP A 127 -8.97 -1.99 7.42
CA TRP A 127 -8.89 -3.18 8.27
C TRP A 127 -8.44 -2.83 9.69
N LEU A 128 -7.40 -2.01 9.82
CA LEU A 128 -6.89 -1.62 11.13
C LEU A 128 -7.91 -0.80 11.91
N ALA A 129 -8.63 0.14 11.25
CA ALA A 129 -9.67 0.94 11.88
C ALA A 129 -10.79 0.05 12.44
N ALA A 130 -11.22 -0.91 11.66
CA ALA A 130 -12.26 -1.85 12.01
C ALA A 130 -11.83 -2.80 13.15
N VAL A 131 -10.63 -3.38 13.07
CA VAL A 131 -10.06 -4.19 14.17
C VAL A 131 -9.94 -3.36 15.44
N LYS A 132 -9.51 -2.10 15.38
CA LYS A 132 -9.46 -1.19 16.53
C LYS A 132 -10.83 -0.95 17.14
N GLY A 133 -11.89 -0.88 16.35
CA GLY A 133 -13.26 -0.79 16.84
C GLY A 133 -13.59 -1.98 17.74
N VAL A 134 -13.37 -3.19 17.24
CA VAL A 134 -13.59 -4.44 17.99
C VAL A 134 -12.71 -4.51 19.26
N LEU A 135 -11.41 -4.22 19.12
CA LEU A 135 -10.47 -4.22 20.25
C LEU A 135 -10.90 -3.25 21.35
N ARG A 136 -11.28 -2.01 20.97
CA ARG A 136 -11.72 -1.00 21.90
C ARG A 136 -12.99 -1.43 22.65
N GLN A 137 -13.98 -1.96 21.93
CA GLN A 137 -15.23 -2.43 22.52
C GLN A 137 -14.96 -3.52 23.57
N HIS A 138 -14.33 -4.61 23.18
CA HIS A 138 -14.11 -5.77 24.06
C HIS A 138 -13.14 -5.47 25.19
N TYR A 139 -12.11 -4.65 24.96
CA TYR A 139 -11.19 -4.25 26.02
C TYR A 139 -11.90 -3.39 27.08
N THR A 140 -12.73 -2.41 26.64
CA THR A 140 -13.52 -1.58 27.54
C THR A 140 -14.46 -2.43 28.39
N GLU A 141 -15.21 -3.32 27.76
CA GLU A 141 -16.12 -4.24 28.44
C GLU A 141 -15.39 -5.12 29.49
N THR A 142 -14.28 -5.74 29.07
CA THR A 142 -13.50 -6.63 29.95
C THR A 142 -12.91 -5.88 31.14
N ARG A 143 -12.41 -4.66 30.93
CA ARG A 143 -11.83 -3.83 32.01
C ARG A 143 -12.90 -3.33 32.97
N LEU A 144 -14.06 -2.92 32.48
CA LEU A 144 -15.18 -2.49 33.32
C LEU A 144 -15.73 -3.65 34.14
N ASN A 145 -15.93 -4.83 33.53
CA ASN A 145 -16.38 -6.02 34.26
C ASN A 145 -15.40 -6.38 35.38
N ALA A 146 -14.11 -6.43 35.08
CA ALA A 146 -13.08 -6.72 36.11
C ALA A 146 -13.04 -5.65 37.21
N TYR A 147 -13.29 -4.39 36.89
CA TYR A 147 -13.38 -3.31 37.88
C TYR A 147 -14.60 -3.46 38.80
N PHE A 148 -15.76 -3.79 38.25
CA PHE A 148 -16.99 -3.96 39.03
C PHE A 148 -16.98 -5.25 39.83
N ASP A 149 -16.41 -6.34 39.31
CA ASP A 149 -16.22 -7.60 40.05
C ASP A 149 -15.31 -7.40 41.25
N GLY A 150 -14.25 -6.60 41.14
CA GLY A 150 -13.31 -6.28 42.21
C GLY A 150 -13.82 -5.23 43.22
N ASN A 151 -14.70 -4.33 42.76
CA ASN A 151 -15.19 -3.21 43.59
C ASN A 151 -16.70 -3.27 43.87
N GLY A 152 -17.27 -4.44 43.89
CA GLY A 152 -18.71 -4.71 43.99
C GLY A 152 -19.53 -3.62 44.65
N GLY A 153 -20.62 -3.19 44.00
CA GLY A 153 -21.50 -2.15 44.52
C GLY A 153 -21.97 -2.51 45.92
N ILE A 154 -21.74 -1.62 46.88
CA ILE A 154 -22.21 -1.86 48.26
C ILE A 154 -23.71 -1.56 48.26
N SER A 155 -24.52 -2.60 48.19
CA SER A 155 -25.95 -2.51 48.52
C SER A 155 -26.07 -2.93 49.99
N ILE A 156 -26.32 -1.98 50.88
CA ILE A 156 -26.52 -2.27 52.30
C ILE A 156 -28.04 -2.25 52.55
N ASP A 157 -28.58 -3.37 52.96
CA ASP A 157 -29.98 -3.40 53.44
C ASP A 157 -30.07 -2.73 54.84
N ASN A 158 -30.41 -1.47 54.84
CA ASN A 158 -30.32 -0.55 55.98
C ASN A 158 -31.58 -0.55 56.90
N LYS A 159 -32.49 -1.50 56.76
CA LYS A 159 -33.82 -1.44 57.44
C LYS A 159 -33.73 -1.55 58.97
N GLN A 160 -32.64 -2.02 59.52
CA GLN A 160 -32.50 -2.27 60.98
C GLN A 160 -31.51 -1.33 61.71
N LEU A 161 -30.90 -0.33 61.03
CA LEU A 161 -29.87 0.53 61.63
C LEU A 161 -30.45 1.85 62.16
N PRO A 162 -29.89 2.42 63.30
CA PRO A 162 -30.27 3.75 63.80
C PRO A 162 -30.06 4.84 62.73
N LYS A 163 -30.95 5.84 62.71
CA LYS A 163 -31.01 6.87 61.65
C LYS A 163 -29.65 7.56 61.38
N ARG A 164 -28.89 7.95 62.44
CA ARG A 164 -27.57 8.57 62.34
C ARG A 164 -26.53 7.66 61.66
N VAL A 165 -26.53 6.38 61.98
CA VAL A 165 -25.60 5.40 61.35
C VAL A 165 -25.98 5.15 59.91
N ARG A 166 -27.28 5.14 59.58
CA ARG A 166 -27.79 5.00 58.21
C ARG A 166 -27.35 6.16 57.35
N ASP A 167 -27.52 7.40 57.85
CA ASP A 167 -27.16 8.62 57.09
C ASP A 167 -25.63 8.70 56.85
N ASP A 168 -24.79 8.30 57.82
CA ASP A 168 -23.35 8.26 57.68
C ASP A 168 -22.88 7.16 56.69
N ILE A 169 -23.51 5.99 56.74
CA ILE A 169 -23.27 4.91 55.79
C ILE A 169 -23.72 5.31 54.38
N GLN A 170 -24.91 5.89 54.25
CA GLN A 170 -25.45 6.36 52.94
C GLN A 170 -24.52 7.40 52.34
N LYS A 171 -24.03 8.36 53.11
CA LYS A 171 -23.06 9.36 52.65
C LYS A 171 -21.75 8.71 52.15
N LYS A 172 -21.23 7.73 52.87
CA LYS A 172 -20.01 6.98 52.44
C LYS A 172 -20.23 6.13 51.19
N VAL A 173 -21.45 5.56 51.05
CA VAL A 173 -21.82 4.83 49.80
C VAL A 173 -21.96 5.78 48.62
N ASP A 174 -22.57 6.93 48.83
CA ASP A 174 -22.74 7.96 47.76
C ASP A 174 -21.39 8.54 47.33
N GLU A 175 -20.47 8.84 48.29
CA GLU A 175 -19.10 9.26 48.03
C GLU A 175 -18.33 8.20 47.24
N LYS A 176 -18.46 6.89 47.64
CA LYS A 176 -17.80 5.80 46.94
C LYS A 176 -18.36 5.60 45.51
N ASN A 177 -19.69 5.66 45.37
CA ASN A 177 -20.34 5.54 44.06
C ASN A 177 -19.99 6.72 43.15
N ALA A 178 -19.90 7.95 43.67
CA ALA A 178 -19.45 9.12 42.95
C ALA A 178 -17.98 8.92 42.45
N GLY A 179 -17.09 8.44 43.35
CA GLY A 179 -15.72 8.14 42.96
C GLY A 179 -15.59 7.01 41.94
N GLN A 180 -16.49 6.01 41.97
CA GLN A 180 -16.55 4.96 40.94
C GLN A 180 -17.01 5.54 39.60
N PHE A 181 -18.03 6.39 39.60
CA PHE A 181 -18.53 7.06 38.39
C PHE A 181 -17.46 7.95 37.76
N ASP A 182 -16.73 8.71 38.57
CA ASP A 182 -15.65 9.56 38.12
C ASP A 182 -14.50 8.72 37.52
N ALA A 183 -14.16 7.60 38.12
CA ALA A 183 -13.12 6.69 37.60
C ALA A 183 -13.52 6.07 36.25
N VAL A 184 -14.78 5.64 36.12
CA VAL A 184 -15.32 5.11 34.85
C VAL A 184 -15.37 6.22 33.78
N SER A 185 -15.85 7.41 34.14
CA SER A 185 -15.90 8.55 33.23
C SER A 185 -14.52 8.97 32.76
N ALA A 186 -13.53 9.01 33.64
CA ALA A 186 -12.13 9.30 33.31
C ALA A 186 -11.56 8.25 32.36
N PHE A 187 -11.81 6.97 32.63
CA PHE A 187 -11.36 5.86 31.77
C PHE A 187 -11.94 5.94 30.36
N LEU A 188 -13.25 6.20 30.23
CA LEU A 188 -13.92 6.30 28.92
C LEU A 188 -13.45 7.50 28.07
N LYS A 189 -12.92 8.54 28.73
CA LYS A 189 -12.37 9.73 28.04
C LYS A 189 -10.91 9.53 27.60
N GLN A 190 -10.22 8.50 28.10
CA GLN A 190 -8.82 8.26 27.75
C GLN A 190 -8.65 7.68 26.34
N THR A 191 -7.49 7.93 25.75
CA THR A 191 -7.05 7.23 24.53
C THR A 191 -6.73 5.78 24.90
N MET A 192 -7.60 4.83 24.47
CA MET A 192 -7.47 3.43 24.84
C MET A 192 -6.45 2.66 24.02
N LEU A 193 -6.12 3.12 22.82
CA LEU A 193 -5.27 2.41 21.87
C LEU A 193 -4.19 3.36 21.35
N ARG A 194 -2.93 2.92 21.35
CA ARG A 194 -1.78 3.64 20.80
C ARG A 194 -1.16 2.82 19.67
N GLU A 195 -1.08 3.38 18.49
CA GLU A 195 -0.57 2.70 17.30
C GLU A 195 0.95 2.90 17.16
N HIS A 196 1.66 1.82 16.89
CA HIS A 196 3.08 1.79 16.56
C HIS A 196 3.27 1.02 15.26
N TYR A 197 3.81 1.68 14.25
CA TYR A 197 4.14 1.07 12.97
C TYR A 197 5.61 0.65 12.99
N LEU A 198 5.87 -0.64 12.74
CA LEU A 198 7.22 -1.21 12.76
C LEU A 198 7.65 -1.61 11.36
N SER A 199 8.76 -1.04 10.88
CA SER A 199 9.39 -1.48 9.62
C SER A 199 9.90 -2.92 9.72
N ALA A 200 10.24 -3.54 8.59
CA ALA A 200 10.85 -4.88 8.55
C ALA A 200 12.14 -4.99 9.37
N ALA A 201 12.83 -3.87 9.62
CA ALA A 201 14.01 -3.81 10.50
C ALA A 201 13.65 -3.57 11.99
N GLY A 202 12.36 -3.58 12.38
CA GLY A 202 11.91 -3.32 13.74
C GLY A 202 11.96 -1.85 14.17
N ALA A 203 12.27 -0.92 13.26
CA ALA A 203 12.29 0.51 13.55
C ALA A 203 10.88 1.11 13.47
N ALA A 204 10.55 2.04 14.38
CA ALA A 204 9.30 2.77 14.33
C ALA A 204 9.25 3.66 13.08
N VAL A 205 8.15 3.60 12.34
CA VAL A 205 7.90 4.43 11.15
C VAL A 205 6.63 5.26 11.35
N ALA A 206 6.51 6.33 10.56
CA ALA A 206 5.32 7.18 10.58
C ALA A 206 4.08 6.38 10.11
N LYS A 207 2.90 6.76 10.62
CA LYS A 207 1.63 6.15 10.22
C LYS A 207 1.44 6.24 8.71
N PRO A 208 1.29 5.10 8.01
CA PRO A 208 0.96 5.10 6.59
C PRO A 208 -0.44 5.68 6.35
N ASN A 209 -0.65 6.20 5.16
CA ASN A 209 -1.95 6.69 4.70
C ASN A 209 -2.32 6.07 3.35
N ALA A 210 -3.57 6.21 2.93
CA ALA A 210 -4.07 5.65 1.67
C ALA A 210 -3.27 6.14 0.44
N VAL A 211 -2.67 7.32 0.52
CA VAL A 211 -1.85 7.94 -0.53
C VAL A 211 -0.57 7.14 -0.79
N GLN A 212 -0.03 6.48 0.24
CA GLN A 212 1.16 5.62 0.11
C GLN A 212 0.94 4.39 -0.79
N HIS A 213 -0.31 4.00 -1.02
CA HIS A 213 -0.66 2.98 -2.00
C HIS A 213 -1.08 3.61 -3.33
N SER A 214 -2.02 4.56 -3.31
CA SER A 214 -2.65 5.07 -4.52
C SER A 214 -1.69 5.82 -5.44
N VAL A 215 -0.78 6.66 -4.90
CA VAL A 215 0.16 7.41 -5.74
C VAL A 215 1.11 6.48 -6.49
N PRO A 216 1.85 5.55 -5.86
CA PRO A 216 2.69 4.60 -6.58
C PRO A 216 1.92 3.72 -7.57
N ALA A 217 0.73 3.26 -7.19
CA ALA A 217 -0.10 2.41 -8.03
C ALA A 217 -0.46 3.11 -9.36
N TRP A 218 -1.03 4.30 -9.29
CA TRP A 218 -1.44 5.04 -10.49
C TRP A 218 -0.27 5.63 -11.27
N LEU A 219 0.85 5.91 -10.59
CA LEU A 219 2.10 6.29 -11.22
C LEU A 219 2.63 5.17 -12.12
N ILE A 220 2.75 3.94 -11.60
CA ILE A 220 3.22 2.77 -12.36
C ILE A 220 2.26 2.48 -13.51
N PHE A 221 0.95 2.50 -13.26
CA PHE A 221 -0.06 2.35 -14.29
C PHE A 221 0.14 3.35 -15.43
N GLY A 222 0.31 4.64 -15.10
CA GLY A 222 0.57 5.68 -16.06
C GLY A 222 1.84 5.47 -16.89
N MET A 223 2.93 5.00 -16.25
CA MET A 223 4.17 4.72 -16.95
C MET A 223 4.01 3.61 -18.01
N PHE A 224 3.16 2.61 -17.78
CA PHE A 224 2.88 1.57 -18.77
C PHE A 224 1.99 2.05 -19.92
N PHE A 225 1.20 3.11 -19.74
CA PHE A 225 0.42 3.73 -20.82
C PHE A 225 1.28 4.46 -21.86
N ILE A 226 2.60 4.58 -21.66
CA ILE A 226 3.57 5.03 -22.67
C ILE A 226 3.48 4.21 -23.97
N MET A 227 2.87 3.03 -23.90
CA MET A 227 2.63 2.19 -25.08
C MET A 227 1.73 2.87 -26.13
N ILE A 228 0.82 3.76 -25.73
CA ILE A 228 -0.09 4.45 -26.66
C ILE A 228 0.67 5.39 -27.60
N PRO A 229 1.38 6.43 -27.11
CA PRO A 229 2.11 7.33 -28.01
C PRO A 229 3.23 6.60 -28.77
N LEU A 230 3.90 5.62 -28.18
CA LEU A 230 4.91 4.84 -28.89
C LEU A 230 4.31 4.03 -30.05
N SER A 231 3.15 3.41 -29.84
CA SER A 231 2.45 2.63 -30.87
C SER A 231 1.95 3.54 -32.00
N ASN A 232 1.43 4.73 -31.68
CA ASN A 232 0.98 5.71 -32.67
C ASN A 232 2.13 6.12 -33.59
N VAL A 233 3.29 6.45 -33.03
CA VAL A 233 4.46 6.84 -33.83
C VAL A 233 4.97 5.68 -34.68
N MET A 234 5.01 4.45 -34.13
CA MET A 234 5.44 3.28 -34.90
C MET A 234 4.46 2.92 -36.04
N ALA A 235 3.16 3.10 -35.82
CA ALA A 235 2.17 2.91 -36.86
C ALA A 235 2.31 3.98 -38.00
N LEU A 236 2.51 5.23 -37.62
CA LEU A 236 2.76 6.31 -38.56
C LEU A 236 4.02 6.07 -39.43
N GLU A 237 5.10 5.58 -38.81
CA GLU A 237 6.33 5.23 -39.54
C GLU A 237 6.13 4.10 -40.58
N ARG A 238 5.26 3.14 -40.26
CA ARG A 238 4.87 2.11 -41.26
C ARG A 238 4.08 2.68 -42.41
N GLN A 239 3.06 3.54 -42.13
CA GLN A 239 2.22 4.17 -43.13
C GLN A 239 3.02 5.09 -44.05
N THR A 240 4.02 5.79 -43.54
CA THR A 240 4.85 6.74 -44.32
C THR A 240 6.07 6.06 -44.95
N ASN A 241 6.19 4.73 -44.96
CA ASN A 241 7.33 3.99 -45.48
C ASN A 241 8.70 4.45 -44.93
N THR A 242 8.72 5.09 -43.78
CA THR A 242 9.96 5.56 -43.13
C THR A 242 10.88 4.39 -42.77
N ILE A 243 10.34 3.21 -42.46
CA ILE A 243 11.08 1.99 -42.23
C ILE A 243 11.95 1.59 -43.42
N THR A 244 11.42 1.71 -44.63
CA THR A 244 12.16 1.41 -45.88
C THR A 244 13.36 2.35 -46.06
N ARG A 245 13.18 3.65 -45.79
CA ARG A 245 14.28 4.65 -45.85
C ARG A 245 15.37 4.39 -44.83
N LEU A 246 14.99 4.03 -43.58
CA LEU A 246 15.94 3.68 -42.50
C LEU A 246 16.74 2.43 -42.85
N ARG A 247 16.14 1.48 -43.54
CA ARG A 247 16.77 0.28 -44.04
C ARG A 247 17.80 0.56 -45.12
N LEU A 248 17.48 1.40 -46.11
CA LEU A 248 18.40 1.82 -47.14
C LEU A 248 19.63 2.52 -46.55
N ALA A 249 19.49 3.24 -45.45
CA ALA A 249 20.57 3.86 -44.71
C ALA A 249 21.42 2.87 -43.87
N ARG A 250 21.22 1.56 -43.99
CA ARG A 250 21.92 0.50 -43.23
C ARG A 250 21.98 0.74 -41.71
N ALA A 251 21.00 1.41 -41.14
CA ALA A 251 20.96 1.67 -39.70
C ALA A 251 20.71 0.37 -38.94
N GLY A 252 21.54 0.06 -37.95
CA GLY A 252 21.37 -1.13 -37.10
C GLY A 252 20.08 -1.06 -36.28
N ALA A 253 19.28 -2.13 -36.30
CA ALA A 253 17.98 -2.19 -35.60
C ALA A 253 18.07 -1.80 -34.09
N ALA A 254 19.13 -2.22 -33.39
CA ALA A 254 19.33 -1.88 -31.98
C ALA A 254 19.56 -0.38 -31.77
N GLY A 255 20.37 0.28 -32.63
CA GLY A 255 20.59 1.72 -32.56
C GLY A 255 19.33 2.54 -32.86
N LEU A 256 18.50 2.07 -33.80
CA LEU A 256 17.22 2.69 -34.12
C LEU A 256 16.25 2.56 -32.95
N VAL A 257 16.16 1.38 -32.34
CA VAL A 257 15.31 1.13 -31.16
C VAL A 257 15.77 1.99 -29.98
N ALA A 258 17.06 2.05 -29.68
CA ALA A 258 17.60 2.87 -28.60
C ALA A 258 17.30 4.36 -28.78
N ALA A 259 17.52 4.90 -30.01
CA ALA A 259 17.22 6.28 -30.36
C ALA A 259 15.72 6.61 -30.25
N LYS A 260 14.87 5.61 -30.48
CA LYS A 260 13.42 5.74 -30.35
C LYS A 260 12.96 5.71 -28.89
N LEU A 261 13.49 4.77 -28.08
CA LEU A 261 13.04 4.58 -26.70
C LEU A 261 13.53 5.68 -25.75
N LEU A 262 14.65 6.33 -26.03
CA LEU A 262 15.25 7.33 -25.12
C LEU A 262 14.30 8.52 -24.82
N PRO A 263 13.58 9.15 -25.76
CA PRO A 263 12.63 10.21 -25.45
C PRO A 263 11.50 9.74 -24.53
N TYR A 264 10.96 8.55 -24.79
CA TYR A 264 9.88 7.99 -24.00
C TYR A 264 10.36 7.59 -22.59
N PHE A 265 11.62 7.15 -22.44
CA PHE A 265 12.24 6.97 -21.15
C PHE A 265 12.27 8.28 -20.36
N LEU A 266 12.71 9.37 -20.97
CA LEU A 266 12.77 10.69 -20.30
C LEU A 266 11.39 11.18 -19.90
N ILE A 267 10.35 10.92 -20.71
CA ILE A 267 8.97 11.25 -20.37
C ILE A 267 8.48 10.45 -19.18
N ASN A 268 8.77 9.16 -19.13
CA ASN A 268 8.44 8.35 -17.97
C ASN A 268 9.15 8.87 -16.70
N GLN A 269 10.41 9.33 -16.79
CA GLN A 269 11.09 9.94 -15.65
C GLN A 269 10.43 11.26 -15.23
N LEU A 270 10.02 12.10 -16.21
CA LEU A 270 9.28 13.33 -15.93
C LEU A 270 7.92 13.04 -15.28
N GLN A 271 7.19 12.04 -15.78
CA GLN A 271 5.92 11.58 -15.21
C GLN A 271 6.12 11.09 -13.78
N PHE A 272 7.15 10.28 -13.54
CA PHE A 272 7.49 9.78 -12.22
C PHE A 272 7.75 10.93 -11.23
N ALA A 273 8.63 11.86 -11.58
CA ALA A 273 8.93 13.01 -10.74
C ALA A 273 7.69 13.89 -10.51
N GLY A 274 6.94 14.17 -11.57
CA GLY A 274 5.71 14.97 -11.51
C GLY A 274 4.66 14.36 -10.59
N MET A 275 4.40 13.06 -10.68
CA MET A 275 3.42 12.36 -9.84
C MET A 275 3.85 12.34 -8.36
N LEU A 276 5.14 12.17 -8.06
CA LEU A 276 5.65 12.28 -6.68
C LEU A 276 5.48 13.69 -6.11
N LEU A 277 5.75 14.73 -6.91
CA LEU A 277 5.56 16.12 -6.51
C LEU A 277 4.08 16.43 -6.27
N LEU A 278 3.19 15.98 -7.16
CA LEU A 278 1.74 16.12 -6.99
C LEU A 278 1.26 15.41 -5.72
N GLY A 279 1.72 14.17 -5.48
CA GLY A 279 1.39 13.42 -4.27
C GLY A 279 1.84 14.09 -2.98
N ARG A 280 2.99 14.77 -3.00
CA ARG A 280 3.55 15.43 -1.84
C ARG A 280 2.96 16.82 -1.57
N TYR A 281 2.72 17.61 -2.62
CA TYR A 281 2.38 19.03 -2.48
C TYR A 281 0.93 19.35 -2.85
N LEU A 282 0.38 18.74 -3.92
CA LEU A 282 -0.97 19.04 -4.36
C LEU A 282 -2.05 18.35 -3.52
N LEU A 283 -1.84 17.08 -3.13
CA LEU A 283 -2.85 16.35 -2.37
C LEU A 283 -3.21 17.03 -1.03
N PRO A 284 -2.26 17.57 -0.24
CA PRO A 284 -2.59 18.29 0.98
C PRO A 284 -3.46 19.54 0.77
N GLU A 285 -3.27 20.27 -0.32
CA GLU A 285 -4.06 21.47 -0.66
C GLU A 285 -5.55 21.16 -0.89
N ILE A 286 -5.88 19.91 -1.26
CA ILE A 286 -7.25 19.45 -1.48
C ILE A 286 -7.80 18.62 -0.30
N GLY A 287 -7.13 18.66 0.87
CA GLY A 287 -7.58 17.98 2.09
C GLY A 287 -7.26 16.48 2.13
N VAL A 288 -6.42 15.96 1.23
CA VAL A 288 -5.96 14.56 1.22
C VAL A 288 -4.58 14.48 1.86
N PRO A 289 -4.25 13.42 2.65
CA PRO A 289 -2.93 13.30 3.28
C PRO A 289 -1.78 13.37 2.27
N ALA A 290 -0.64 13.97 2.68
CA ALA A 290 0.56 14.04 1.85
C ALA A 290 1.19 12.67 1.62
N LEU A 291 1.82 12.51 0.46
CA LEU A 291 2.72 11.38 0.21
C LEU A 291 3.99 11.55 1.08
N LEU A 292 4.22 10.60 1.96
CA LEU A 292 5.42 10.56 2.80
C LEU A 292 6.55 9.88 2.04
N LEU A 293 7.52 10.64 1.57
CA LEU A 293 8.71 10.12 0.88
C LEU A 293 9.79 9.77 1.91
N ASN A 294 9.91 8.49 2.22
CA ASN A 294 10.95 7.93 3.06
C ASN A 294 12.01 7.25 2.18
N GLY A 295 13.26 7.18 2.63
CA GLY A 295 14.34 6.50 1.89
C GLY A 295 15.20 7.46 1.06
N SER A 296 16.12 6.88 0.27
CA SER A 296 17.10 7.63 -0.51
C SER A 296 16.64 7.90 -1.95
N TRP A 297 16.80 9.12 -2.43
CA TRP A 297 16.46 9.53 -3.80
C TRP A 297 17.10 8.65 -4.90
N PRO A 298 18.38 8.19 -4.79
CA PRO A 298 18.95 7.29 -5.79
C PRO A 298 18.18 5.98 -5.95
N LEU A 299 17.59 5.43 -4.89
CA LEU A 299 16.79 4.20 -4.97
C LEU A 299 15.46 4.43 -5.71
N TYR A 300 14.82 5.58 -5.51
CA TYR A 300 13.65 5.97 -6.29
C TYR A 300 13.99 6.15 -7.78
N ALA A 301 15.12 6.77 -8.09
CA ALA A 301 15.58 6.93 -9.47
C ALA A 301 15.89 5.57 -10.12
N LEU A 302 16.53 4.66 -9.39
CA LEU A 302 16.81 3.29 -9.86
C LEU A 302 15.50 2.51 -10.11
N LEU A 303 14.56 2.59 -9.18
CA LEU A 303 13.24 1.96 -9.31
C LEU A 303 12.48 2.53 -10.51
N SER A 304 12.45 3.85 -10.65
CA SER A 304 11.83 4.52 -11.80
C SER A 304 12.44 4.06 -13.12
N ALA A 305 13.76 3.95 -13.18
CA ALA A 305 14.44 3.46 -14.38
C ALA A 305 14.08 2.01 -14.71
N ALA A 306 13.99 1.13 -13.70
CA ALA A 306 13.62 -0.27 -13.87
C ALA A 306 12.16 -0.43 -14.34
N VAL A 307 11.21 0.29 -13.72
CA VAL A 307 9.80 0.30 -14.14
C VAL A 307 9.66 0.87 -15.55
N SER A 308 10.37 1.96 -15.86
CA SER A 308 10.38 2.56 -17.20
C SER A 308 10.92 1.59 -18.26
N ALA A 309 11.99 0.86 -17.96
CA ALA A 309 12.53 -0.14 -18.87
C ALA A 309 11.53 -1.28 -19.14
N ALA A 310 10.84 -1.75 -18.10
CA ALA A 310 9.79 -2.77 -18.23
C ALA A 310 8.61 -2.26 -19.07
N ALA A 311 8.13 -1.05 -18.80
CA ALA A 311 7.05 -0.40 -19.54
C ALA A 311 7.39 -0.20 -21.00
N LEU A 312 8.61 0.27 -21.31
CA LEU A 312 9.09 0.48 -22.68
C LEU A 312 9.30 -0.82 -23.43
N GLY A 313 9.81 -1.86 -22.77
CA GLY A 313 9.92 -3.19 -23.35
C GLY A 313 8.57 -3.74 -23.78
N TYR A 314 7.58 -3.67 -22.89
CA TYR A 314 6.20 -4.02 -23.20
C TYR A 314 5.62 -3.17 -24.34
N ALA A 315 5.76 -1.84 -24.26
CA ALA A 315 5.27 -0.90 -25.24
C ALA A 315 5.85 -1.17 -26.63
N LEU A 316 7.15 -1.41 -26.75
CA LEU A 316 7.80 -1.75 -28.00
C LEU A 316 7.32 -3.10 -28.54
N LEU A 317 7.19 -4.10 -27.71
CA LEU A 317 6.72 -5.43 -28.11
C LEU A 317 5.31 -5.35 -28.70
N VAL A 318 4.38 -4.67 -28.02
CA VAL A 318 3.02 -4.44 -28.52
C VAL A 318 3.04 -3.68 -29.84
N SER A 319 3.83 -2.59 -29.90
CA SER A 319 3.92 -1.74 -31.11
C SER A 319 4.46 -2.51 -32.32
N VAL A 320 5.38 -3.44 -32.12
CA VAL A 320 5.93 -4.27 -33.22
C VAL A 320 4.97 -5.40 -33.60
N ALA A 321 4.27 -6.01 -32.62
CA ALA A 321 3.35 -7.12 -32.86
C ALA A 321 2.01 -6.68 -33.49
N ALA A 322 1.55 -5.47 -33.18
CA ALA A 322 0.27 -4.96 -33.66
C ALA A 322 0.30 -4.63 -35.16
N LYS A 323 -0.81 -4.91 -35.85
CA LYS A 323 -0.99 -4.65 -37.30
C LYS A 323 -1.46 -3.23 -37.60
N SER A 324 -2.21 -2.61 -36.71
CA SER A 324 -2.72 -1.24 -36.80
C SER A 324 -2.60 -0.52 -35.45
N THR A 325 -2.83 0.79 -35.44
CA THR A 325 -2.86 1.60 -34.22
C THR A 325 -3.98 1.13 -33.28
N GLU A 326 -5.17 0.89 -33.82
CA GLU A 326 -6.33 0.40 -33.06
C GLU A 326 -6.03 -0.96 -32.42
N HIS A 327 -5.41 -1.88 -33.20
CA HIS A 327 -4.99 -3.17 -32.70
C HIS A 327 -3.93 -3.03 -31.58
N ALA A 328 -3.00 -2.09 -31.70
CA ALA A 328 -2.03 -1.81 -30.64
C ALA A 328 -2.69 -1.29 -29.35
N VAL A 329 -3.65 -0.37 -29.48
CA VAL A 329 -4.38 0.20 -28.33
C VAL A 329 -5.21 -0.88 -27.62
N VAL A 330 -5.94 -1.70 -28.37
CA VAL A 330 -6.76 -2.77 -27.77
C VAL A 330 -5.90 -3.84 -27.09
N LEU A 331 -4.87 -4.32 -27.77
CA LEU A 331 -4.01 -5.39 -27.27
C LEU A 331 -3.10 -4.91 -26.15
N GLY A 332 -2.52 -3.73 -26.32
CA GLY A 332 -1.59 -3.13 -25.37
C GLY A 332 -2.32 -2.51 -24.19
N GLY A 333 -3.35 -1.71 -24.43
CA GLY A 333 -4.16 -1.11 -23.36
C GLY A 333 -4.91 -2.17 -22.55
N GLY A 334 -5.51 -3.16 -23.21
CA GLY A 334 -6.13 -4.30 -22.53
C GLY A 334 -5.13 -5.08 -21.67
N GLY A 335 -3.92 -5.31 -22.18
CA GLY A 335 -2.85 -5.95 -21.41
C GLY A 335 -2.41 -5.13 -20.21
N VAL A 336 -2.29 -3.79 -20.33
CA VAL A 336 -2.00 -2.88 -19.20
C VAL A 336 -3.09 -2.98 -18.14
N ILE A 337 -4.37 -2.95 -18.55
CA ILE A 337 -5.50 -3.07 -17.62
C ILE A 337 -5.49 -4.42 -16.90
N LEU A 338 -5.25 -5.52 -17.63
CA LEU A 338 -5.15 -6.84 -17.02
C LEU A 338 -3.96 -6.95 -16.04
N MET A 339 -2.79 -6.45 -16.42
CA MET A 339 -1.63 -6.41 -15.52
C MET A 339 -1.89 -5.56 -14.29
N ALA A 340 -2.63 -4.45 -14.41
CA ALA A 340 -2.98 -3.58 -13.30
C ALA A 340 -4.02 -4.25 -12.36
N ALA A 341 -5.05 -4.88 -12.94
CA ALA A 341 -6.09 -5.56 -12.17
C ALA A 341 -5.51 -6.73 -11.36
N VAL A 342 -4.70 -7.58 -12.01
CA VAL A 342 -4.02 -8.71 -11.35
C VAL A 342 -2.91 -8.20 -10.42
N GLY A 343 -2.25 -7.10 -10.76
CA GLY A 343 -1.06 -6.60 -10.06
C GLY A 343 -1.31 -5.84 -8.76
N GLY A 344 -2.57 -5.68 -8.33
CA GLY A 344 -2.86 -4.95 -7.09
C GLY A 344 -2.84 -3.42 -7.25
N ILE A 345 -2.85 -2.92 -8.50
CA ILE A 345 -2.88 -1.48 -8.79
C ILE A 345 -4.29 -0.90 -8.60
N MET A 346 -5.30 -1.52 -9.22
CA MET A 346 -6.69 -1.06 -9.16
C MET A 346 -7.36 -1.43 -7.83
N VAL A 347 -7.12 -2.65 -7.40
CA VAL A 347 -7.64 -3.19 -6.14
C VAL A 347 -6.44 -3.64 -5.31
N PRO A 348 -6.28 -3.13 -4.08
CA PRO A 348 -5.17 -3.55 -3.21
C PRO A 348 -5.16 -5.07 -3.00
N ALA A 349 -3.95 -5.66 -2.98
CA ALA A 349 -3.80 -7.12 -2.94
C ALA A 349 -4.45 -7.78 -1.69
N HIS A 350 -4.50 -7.06 -0.57
CA HIS A 350 -5.05 -7.59 0.69
C HIS A 350 -6.58 -7.77 0.68
N VAL A 351 -7.34 -7.02 -0.16
CA VAL A 351 -8.79 -7.22 -0.35
C VAL A 351 -9.12 -8.29 -1.40
N MET A 352 -8.10 -8.84 -2.07
CA MET A 352 -8.30 -9.90 -3.06
C MET A 352 -8.41 -11.28 -2.41
N PRO A 353 -9.17 -12.23 -2.99
CA PRO A 353 -9.12 -13.65 -2.61
C PRO A 353 -7.70 -14.21 -2.72
N GLU A 354 -7.34 -15.20 -1.89
CA GLU A 354 -5.97 -15.76 -1.81
C GLU A 354 -5.38 -16.18 -3.16
N VAL A 355 -6.19 -16.78 -4.03
CA VAL A 355 -5.78 -17.18 -5.38
C VAL A 355 -5.34 -15.97 -6.21
N MET A 356 -6.07 -14.86 -6.11
CA MET A 356 -5.71 -13.61 -6.80
C MET A 356 -4.48 -12.95 -6.18
N GLN A 357 -4.31 -13.03 -4.85
CA GLN A 357 -3.10 -12.52 -4.19
C GLN A 357 -1.84 -13.23 -4.73
N GLN A 358 -1.91 -14.56 -4.93
CA GLN A 358 -0.81 -15.33 -5.55
C GLN A 358 -0.59 -14.91 -7.01
N ALA A 359 -1.66 -14.64 -7.76
CA ALA A 359 -1.56 -14.19 -9.15
C ALA A 359 -0.85 -12.82 -9.30
N THR A 360 -0.81 -11.99 -8.24
CA THR A 360 -0.08 -10.71 -8.28
C THR A 360 1.39 -10.86 -8.65
N TRP A 361 2.00 -12.01 -8.34
CA TRP A 361 3.41 -12.29 -8.64
C TRP A 361 3.71 -12.40 -10.14
N PHE A 362 2.72 -12.57 -11.00
CA PHE A 362 2.90 -12.61 -12.45
C PHE A 362 2.82 -11.23 -13.12
N SER A 363 2.45 -10.19 -12.39
CA SER A 363 2.35 -8.83 -12.94
C SER A 363 3.62 -8.02 -12.72
N PRO A 364 4.25 -7.49 -13.76
CA PRO A 364 5.39 -6.58 -13.61
C PRO A 364 5.02 -5.29 -12.88
N MET A 365 3.76 -4.85 -12.96
CA MET A 365 3.28 -3.69 -12.20
C MET A 365 3.26 -3.97 -10.70
N SER A 366 2.91 -5.20 -10.28
CA SER A 366 2.96 -5.61 -8.88
C SER A 366 4.38 -5.54 -8.31
N TRP A 367 5.38 -5.95 -9.07
CA TRP A 367 6.77 -5.87 -8.62
C TRP A 367 7.21 -4.42 -8.42
N GLY A 368 6.83 -3.52 -9.35
CA GLY A 368 7.07 -2.09 -9.20
C GLY A 368 6.38 -1.52 -7.96
N LEU A 369 5.10 -1.86 -7.74
CA LEU A 369 4.32 -1.39 -6.58
C LEU A 369 4.92 -1.88 -5.26
N LYS A 370 5.26 -3.17 -5.15
CA LYS A 370 5.89 -3.75 -3.96
C LYS A 370 7.25 -3.11 -3.68
N ALA A 371 8.09 -2.91 -4.69
CA ALA A 371 9.37 -2.21 -4.53
C ALA A 371 9.17 -0.76 -4.04
N PHE A 372 8.14 -0.08 -4.53
CA PHE A 372 7.79 1.26 -4.07
C PHE A 372 7.36 1.28 -2.61
N GLN A 373 6.50 0.34 -2.23
CA GLN A 373 6.03 0.19 -0.85
C GLN A 373 7.18 -0.12 0.11
N GLU A 374 8.14 -0.97 -0.31
CA GLU A 374 9.36 -1.23 0.47
C GLU A 374 10.17 0.05 0.74
N LEU A 375 10.30 0.94 -0.25
CA LEU A 375 11.00 2.20 -0.07
C LEU A 375 10.21 3.21 0.79
N LEU A 376 8.90 3.34 0.55
CA LEU A 376 8.06 4.32 1.23
C LEU A 376 7.75 3.94 2.67
N LEU A 377 7.39 2.68 2.92
CA LEU A 377 6.86 2.22 4.21
C LEU A 377 7.94 1.59 5.07
N ASN A 378 8.72 0.67 4.49
CA ASN A 378 9.71 -0.10 5.24
C ASN A 378 11.07 0.58 5.33
N ARG A 379 11.29 1.70 4.61
CA ARG A 379 12.59 2.37 4.49
C ARG A 379 13.71 1.38 4.09
N SER A 380 13.33 0.38 3.31
CA SER A 380 14.24 -0.68 2.87
C SER A 380 15.36 -0.09 2.03
N GLY A 381 16.57 -0.59 2.23
CA GLY A 381 17.71 -0.29 1.37
C GLY A 381 17.63 -1.08 0.06
N LEU A 382 18.75 -1.05 -0.70
CA LEU A 382 18.86 -1.78 -1.98
C LEU A 382 18.49 -3.27 -1.86
N ASN A 383 18.87 -3.91 -0.77
CA ASN A 383 18.59 -5.34 -0.54
C ASN A 383 17.09 -5.65 -0.48
N GLY A 384 16.27 -4.76 0.09
CA GLY A 384 14.82 -4.95 0.19
C GLY A 384 14.09 -4.87 -1.15
N ILE A 385 14.64 -4.13 -2.12
CA ILE A 385 14.03 -3.98 -3.46
C ILE A 385 14.75 -4.79 -4.55
N ALA A 386 15.89 -5.43 -4.24
CA ALA A 386 16.75 -6.08 -5.23
C ALA A 386 16.00 -7.15 -6.05
N LEU A 387 15.20 -7.99 -5.40
CA LEU A 387 14.41 -9.01 -6.08
C LEU A 387 13.46 -8.38 -7.12
N TYR A 388 12.74 -7.33 -6.75
CA TYR A 388 11.79 -6.67 -7.64
C TYR A 388 12.48 -5.98 -8.81
N LEU A 389 13.66 -5.38 -8.56
CA LEU A 389 14.49 -4.80 -9.62
C LEU A 389 14.98 -5.86 -10.61
N GLN A 390 15.39 -7.04 -10.13
CA GLN A 390 15.80 -8.16 -10.97
C GLN A 390 14.63 -8.69 -11.83
N LEU A 391 13.44 -8.84 -11.24
CA LEU A 391 12.23 -9.25 -11.96
C LEU A 391 11.85 -8.25 -13.05
N LEU A 392 11.84 -6.93 -12.73
CA LEU A 392 11.58 -5.87 -13.70
C LEU A 392 12.64 -5.85 -14.81
N ALA A 393 13.93 -5.96 -14.48
CA ALA A 393 15.01 -6.01 -15.46
C ALA A 393 14.90 -7.24 -16.36
N GLY A 394 14.58 -8.42 -15.79
CA GLY A 394 14.34 -9.65 -16.54
C GLY A 394 13.17 -9.52 -17.52
N PHE A 395 12.06 -8.96 -17.07
CA PHE A 395 10.90 -8.69 -17.92
C PHE A 395 11.23 -7.68 -19.04
N ALA A 396 11.92 -6.58 -18.70
CA ALA A 396 12.37 -5.60 -19.69
C ALA A 396 13.29 -6.24 -20.75
N ALA A 397 14.28 -7.03 -20.32
CA ALA A 397 15.19 -7.71 -21.22
C ALA A 397 14.45 -8.69 -22.15
N ALA A 398 13.56 -9.52 -21.59
CA ALA A 398 12.80 -10.49 -22.37
C ALA A 398 11.91 -9.81 -23.42
N THR A 399 11.15 -8.78 -23.01
CA THR A 399 10.25 -8.05 -23.93
C THR A 399 11.00 -7.25 -24.99
N LEU A 400 12.12 -6.59 -24.62
CA LEU A 400 12.96 -5.85 -25.56
C LEU A 400 13.66 -6.80 -26.57
N LEU A 401 14.22 -7.90 -26.12
CA LEU A 401 14.86 -8.88 -27.02
C LEU A 401 13.87 -9.46 -28.01
N LEU A 402 12.67 -9.84 -27.52
CA LEU A 402 11.60 -10.35 -28.38
C LEU A 402 11.13 -9.28 -29.39
N ALA A 403 10.93 -8.06 -28.91
CA ALA A 403 10.55 -6.94 -29.78
C ALA A 403 11.60 -6.64 -30.88
N VAL A 404 12.88 -6.59 -30.50
CA VAL A 404 13.99 -6.38 -31.46
C VAL A 404 14.07 -7.53 -32.45
N TRP A 405 13.87 -8.77 -32.01
CA TRP A 405 13.87 -9.93 -32.89
C TRP A 405 12.69 -9.87 -33.89
N LEU A 406 11.50 -9.58 -33.45
CA LEU A 406 10.34 -9.39 -34.32
C LEU A 406 10.55 -8.22 -35.30
N TYR A 407 11.08 -7.11 -34.81
CA TYR A 407 11.37 -5.94 -35.63
C TYR A 407 12.42 -6.24 -36.72
N ARG A 408 13.48 -6.97 -36.37
CA ARG A 408 14.47 -7.45 -37.35
C ARG A 408 13.83 -8.34 -38.43
N ARG A 409 12.95 -9.27 -38.01
CA ARG A 409 12.22 -10.12 -38.98
C ARG A 409 11.35 -9.28 -39.92
N GLN A 410 10.62 -8.30 -39.41
CA GLN A 410 9.82 -7.40 -40.24
C GLN A 410 10.69 -6.60 -41.22
N LEU A 411 11.85 -6.12 -40.81
CA LEU A 411 12.81 -5.46 -41.70
C LEU A 411 13.33 -6.37 -42.82
N GLN A 412 13.38 -7.69 -42.60
CA GLN A 412 13.86 -8.65 -43.60
C GLN A 412 12.76 -9.13 -44.55
N THR A 413 11.52 -9.32 -44.06
CA THR A 413 10.42 -9.93 -44.82
C THR A 413 9.67 -8.96 -45.72
N GLN A 414 9.72 -7.64 -45.47
CA GLN A 414 9.07 -6.63 -46.33
C GLN A 414 9.79 -6.39 -47.65
N VAL A 415 10.58 -7.32 -48.13
CA VAL A 415 11.32 -7.28 -49.45
C VAL A 415 10.65 -8.15 -50.50
N ARG A 416 9.46 -8.64 -50.33
CA ARG A 416 8.74 -9.25 -51.43
C ARG A 416 7.85 -8.19 -52.05
N PHE A 417 8.35 -7.68 -53.21
CA PHE A 417 7.56 -6.97 -54.19
C PHE A 417 6.46 -7.86 -54.73
#